data_4ac6754cd432f10c1835b4f501b6b1bc
#
_entry.id   4ac6754cd432f10c1835b4f501b6b1bc
#
_cell.length_a   1.000
_cell.length_b   1.000
_cell.length_c   1.000
_cell.angle_alpha   90.00
_cell.angle_beta   90.00
_cell.angle_gamma   90.00
#
_symmetry.space_group_name_H-M   'P 1'
#
loop_
_entity.id
_entity.type
_entity.pdbx_description
1 polymer ?
#
loop_
_entity_poly.entity_id
_entity_poly.type
_entity_poly.pdbx_seq_one_letter_code
_entity_poly.pdbx_strand_id
1 'polypeptide(L)'
;MSPRSTIRDVSLAPEGERKIEWVAAHAHSLTSFAKRRLSDGSLRGRRIAIAVHLEAKTAYLAWLFREAGAEVAVTGSNPFSTQDDVCAALVRRGLTVHAIHGADPKTFDSHLHATLDFGPDLIVDDGAELVTRLHESRRDLLPSVRGASEETTSGVLRLRAMEREGALEIPVIAANDARCKHLFDNRYGTGQSTLTAILAATNLLLAGKVVVVAGYGWVGQGLALYFRGFGARVIVVEVDPFRGLEAASAGFDVQPMADAAPVGDVFVTGTGSIGILRREHFEVMKDGALLANSGNFAHEIDVAALSKLAVA
;
A
#
# COMPACT_ATOMS: atom_id res chain seq x y z
N MET A 1 10.99 18.45 -24.07
CA MET A 1 11.93 18.22 -22.96
C MET A 1 11.29 17.19 -22.06
N SER A 2 11.95 16.08 -21.74
CA SER A 2 11.43 15.14 -20.72
C SER A 2 11.20 15.90 -19.42
N PRO A 3 10.06 15.71 -18.73
CA PRO A 3 9.81 16.37 -17.46
C PRO A 3 10.94 16.00 -16.49
N ARG A 4 11.47 17.00 -15.80
CA ARG A 4 12.60 16.83 -14.89
C ARG A 4 12.13 16.07 -13.66
N SER A 5 12.71 14.92 -13.39
CA SER A 5 12.40 14.13 -12.18
C SER A 5 12.67 14.91 -10.88
N THR A 6 11.86 14.64 -9.85
CA THR A 6 12.03 15.19 -8.50
C THR A 6 12.27 14.03 -7.55
N ILE A 7 13.54 13.80 -7.23
CA ILE A 7 13.99 12.74 -6.32
C ILE A 7 15.00 13.32 -5.32
N ARG A 8 15.30 12.58 -4.25
CA ARG A 8 16.26 13.02 -3.23
C ARG A 8 17.68 13.20 -3.77
N ASP A 9 18.25 12.14 -4.36
CA ASP A 9 19.63 12.11 -4.85
C ASP A 9 19.82 10.96 -5.86
N VAL A 10 20.29 11.28 -7.06
CA VAL A 10 20.55 10.30 -8.11
C VAL A 10 21.79 9.42 -7.80
N SER A 11 22.67 9.84 -6.91
CA SER A 11 23.87 9.07 -6.52
C SER A 11 23.52 7.78 -5.77
N LEU A 12 22.30 7.66 -5.21
CA LEU A 12 21.79 6.47 -4.53
C LEU A 12 21.47 5.32 -5.50
N ALA A 13 21.44 5.56 -6.81
CA ALA A 13 21.01 4.59 -7.81
C ALA A 13 21.71 3.22 -7.76
N PRO A 14 23.03 3.08 -7.45
CA PRO A 14 23.67 1.76 -7.41
C PRO A 14 23.02 0.77 -6.42
N GLU A 15 22.52 1.26 -5.28
CA GLU A 15 21.81 0.43 -4.31
C GLU A 15 20.44 0.01 -4.84
N GLY A 16 19.68 0.96 -5.37
CA GLY A 16 18.39 0.69 -6.00
C GLY A 16 18.46 -0.29 -7.18
N GLU A 17 19.53 -0.17 -8.00
CA GLU A 17 19.78 -1.12 -9.09
C GLU A 17 19.92 -2.56 -8.57
N ARG A 18 20.72 -2.79 -7.52
CA ARG A 18 20.88 -4.11 -6.91
C ARG A 18 19.54 -4.68 -6.42
N LYS A 19 18.69 -3.85 -5.82
CA LYS A 19 17.36 -4.26 -5.36
C LYS A 19 16.45 -4.66 -6.53
N ILE A 20 16.43 -3.86 -7.60
CA ILE A 20 15.62 -4.14 -8.80
C ILE A 20 16.12 -5.41 -9.50
N GLU A 21 17.42 -5.59 -9.63
CA GLU A 21 18.04 -6.78 -10.22
C GLU A 21 17.74 -8.04 -9.40
N TRP A 22 17.76 -7.92 -8.07
CA TRP A 22 17.37 -9.02 -7.19
C TRP A 22 15.91 -9.45 -7.43
N VAL A 23 14.99 -8.48 -7.52
CA VAL A 23 13.58 -8.77 -7.86
C VAL A 23 13.48 -9.42 -9.24
N ALA A 24 14.17 -8.90 -10.25
CA ALA A 24 14.16 -9.46 -11.59
C ALA A 24 14.64 -10.92 -11.61
N ALA A 25 15.68 -11.25 -10.82
CA ALA A 25 16.21 -12.60 -10.70
C ALA A 25 15.26 -13.58 -9.98
N HIS A 26 14.34 -13.10 -9.13
CA HIS A 26 13.42 -13.93 -8.35
C HIS A 26 11.98 -13.93 -8.86
N ALA A 27 11.60 -12.95 -9.69
CA ALA A 27 10.25 -12.80 -10.23
C ALA A 27 10.06 -13.51 -11.59
N HIS A 28 10.54 -14.75 -11.75
CA HIS A 28 10.54 -15.46 -13.03
C HIS A 28 9.16 -15.58 -13.67
N SER A 29 8.12 -15.86 -12.88
CA SER A 29 6.75 -16.01 -13.39
C SER A 29 6.22 -14.68 -13.92
N LEU A 30 6.43 -13.56 -13.19
CA LEU A 30 6.06 -12.23 -13.63
C LEU A 30 6.81 -11.84 -14.90
N THR A 31 8.13 -12.05 -14.94
CA THR A 31 8.98 -11.75 -16.09
C THR A 31 8.53 -12.51 -17.35
N SER A 32 8.29 -13.82 -17.23
CA SER A 32 7.85 -14.65 -18.32
C SER A 32 6.44 -14.26 -18.81
N PHE A 33 5.54 -13.96 -17.90
CA PHE A 33 4.19 -13.51 -18.21
C PHE A 33 4.22 -12.16 -18.93
N ALA A 34 4.91 -11.16 -18.36
CA ALA A 34 5.03 -9.82 -18.91
C ALA A 34 5.64 -9.85 -20.31
N LYS A 35 6.75 -10.57 -20.52
CA LYS A 35 7.38 -10.72 -21.83
C LYS A 35 6.42 -11.28 -22.89
N ARG A 36 5.62 -12.29 -22.55
CA ARG A 36 4.64 -12.86 -23.48
C ARG A 36 3.47 -11.93 -23.78
N ARG A 37 2.96 -11.21 -22.77
CA ARG A 37 1.76 -10.38 -22.89
C ARG A 37 2.03 -8.98 -23.41
N LEU A 38 3.22 -8.44 -23.14
CA LEU A 38 3.59 -7.08 -23.52
C LEU A 38 4.44 -7.03 -24.79
N SER A 39 4.77 -8.18 -25.40
CA SER A 39 5.54 -8.25 -26.65
C SER A 39 4.73 -7.95 -27.90
N ASP A 40 3.41 -7.79 -27.80
CA ASP A 40 2.50 -7.50 -28.92
C ASP A 40 2.61 -6.05 -29.45
N GLY A 41 3.40 -5.21 -28.80
CA GLY A 41 3.58 -3.80 -29.13
C GLY A 41 2.44 -2.88 -28.72
N SER A 42 1.44 -3.37 -27.98
CA SER A 42 0.27 -2.57 -27.54
C SER A 42 0.64 -1.37 -26.66
N LEU A 43 1.77 -1.46 -25.95
CA LEU A 43 2.28 -0.40 -25.09
C LEU A 43 3.26 0.57 -25.79
N ARG A 44 3.64 0.30 -27.04
CA ARG A 44 4.59 1.17 -27.75
C ARG A 44 4.05 2.59 -27.89
N GLY A 45 4.82 3.55 -27.37
CA GLY A 45 4.47 4.98 -27.39
C GLY A 45 3.32 5.34 -26.45
N ARG A 46 2.84 4.42 -25.61
CA ARG A 46 1.86 4.74 -24.56
C ARG A 46 2.55 5.45 -23.40
N ARG A 47 1.84 6.38 -22.80
CA ARG A 47 2.30 7.12 -21.61
C ARG A 47 1.58 6.57 -20.40
N ILE A 48 2.34 5.98 -19.48
CA ILE A 48 1.80 5.31 -18.28
C ILE A 48 2.25 6.10 -17.05
N ALA A 49 1.29 6.53 -16.23
CA ALA A 49 1.55 7.06 -14.89
C ALA A 49 1.33 5.96 -13.85
N ILE A 50 2.25 5.85 -12.91
CA ILE A 50 2.19 4.85 -11.83
C ILE A 50 2.27 5.57 -10.49
N ALA A 51 1.28 5.34 -9.61
CA ALA A 51 1.31 5.73 -8.21
C ALA A 51 1.01 4.49 -7.36
N VAL A 52 2.05 3.76 -7.00
CA VAL A 52 2.00 2.56 -6.16
C VAL A 52 3.16 2.64 -5.17
N HIS A 53 3.13 1.87 -4.07
CA HIS A 53 4.26 1.82 -3.13
C HIS A 53 5.58 1.68 -3.89
N LEU A 54 6.42 2.75 -3.88
CA LEU A 54 7.61 2.80 -4.75
C LEU A 54 8.80 2.11 -4.08
N GLU A 55 8.83 0.80 -4.24
CA GLU A 55 9.88 -0.12 -3.82
C GLU A 55 10.34 -0.97 -5.02
N ALA A 56 11.23 -1.91 -4.81
CA ALA A 56 11.92 -2.62 -5.88
C ALA A 56 10.98 -3.43 -6.82
N LYS A 57 9.87 -3.99 -6.33
CA LYS A 57 8.91 -4.77 -7.17
C LYS A 57 8.10 -3.83 -8.07
N THR A 58 7.63 -2.70 -7.54
CA THR A 58 6.96 -1.66 -8.32
C THR A 58 7.91 -1.07 -9.37
N ALA A 59 9.16 -0.82 -8.99
CA ALA A 59 10.17 -0.34 -9.92
C ALA A 59 10.44 -1.34 -11.05
N TYR A 60 10.48 -2.63 -10.73
CA TYR A 60 10.63 -3.67 -11.74
C TYR A 60 9.42 -3.75 -12.68
N LEU A 61 8.21 -3.60 -12.19
CA LEU A 61 7.00 -3.50 -13.02
C LEU A 61 7.06 -2.29 -13.96
N ALA A 62 7.43 -1.11 -13.44
CA ALA A 62 7.60 0.10 -14.24
C ALA A 62 8.65 -0.09 -15.34
N TRP A 63 9.74 -0.76 -15.02
CA TRP A 63 10.78 -1.13 -15.99
C TRP A 63 10.26 -2.08 -17.08
N LEU A 64 9.45 -3.09 -16.74
CA LEU A 64 8.85 -3.99 -17.73
C LEU A 64 7.92 -3.24 -18.70
N PHE A 65 7.18 -2.24 -18.26
CA PHE A 65 6.40 -1.37 -19.16
C PHE A 65 7.31 -0.53 -20.09
N ARG A 66 8.39 -0.02 -19.54
CA ARG A 66 9.41 0.70 -20.33
C ARG A 66 10.05 -0.20 -21.39
N GLU A 67 10.41 -1.43 -21.03
CA GLU A 67 10.95 -2.45 -21.96
C GLU A 67 9.94 -2.81 -23.07
N ALA A 68 8.64 -2.79 -22.76
CA ALA A 68 7.57 -3.00 -23.72
C ALA A 68 7.31 -1.79 -24.65
N GLY A 69 8.09 -0.72 -24.49
CA GLY A 69 8.04 0.46 -25.36
C GLY A 69 7.14 1.59 -24.85
N ALA A 70 6.64 1.52 -23.62
CA ALA A 70 5.92 2.64 -23.01
C ALA A 70 6.88 3.75 -22.55
N GLU A 71 6.37 4.97 -22.48
CA GLU A 71 6.94 6.05 -21.68
C GLU A 71 6.31 5.98 -20.29
N VAL A 72 7.11 6.08 -19.23
CA VAL A 72 6.64 5.81 -17.86
C VAL A 72 7.03 6.94 -16.92
N ALA A 73 6.04 7.46 -16.19
CA ALA A 73 6.23 8.36 -15.06
C ALA A 73 5.78 7.65 -13.77
N VAL A 74 6.56 7.79 -12.70
CA VAL A 74 6.33 7.04 -11.46
C VAL A 74 6.35 7.99 -10.27
N THR A 75 5.42 7.79 -9.35
CA THR A 75 5.44 8.34 -8.00
C THR A 75 5.11 7.24 -6.98
N GLY A 76 5.32 7.51 -5.69
CA GLY A 76 4.83 6.63 -4.63
C GLY A 76 3.37 6.94 -4.28
N SER A 77 2.60 5.94 -3.89
CA SER A 77 1.28 6.13 -3.27
C SER A 77 1.37 6.50 -1.79
N ASN A 78 2.52 6.23 -1.17
CA ASN A 78 2.79 6.57 0.23
C ASN A 78 4.26 7.01 0.40
N PRO A 79 4.52 8.23 0.92
CA PRO A 79 5.88 8.72 1.13
C PRO A 79 6.74 7.84 2.04
N PHE A 80 6.13 7.23 3.07
CA PHE A 80 6.88 6.43 4.05
C PHE A 80 7.32 5.06 3.52
N SER A 81 6.68 4.54 2.47
CA SER A 81 7.10 3.31 1.79
C SER A 81 8.00 3.56 0.58
N THR A 82 8.15 4.81 0.17
CA THR A 82 9.04 5.21 -0.94
C THR A 82 10.49 4.92 -0.60
N GLN A 83 11.25 4.35 -1.54
CA GLN A 83 12.69 4.08 -1.40
C GLN A 83 13.48 4.99 -2.33
N ASP A 84 14.26 5.93 -1.77
CA ASP A 84 14.99 6.95 -2.53
C ASP A 84 16.03 6.37 -3.50
N ASP A 85 16.68 5.27 -3.11
CA ASP A 85 17.64 4.54 -3.95
C ASP A 85 16.96 3.88 -5.17
N VAL A 86 15.76 3.34 -4.98
CA VAL A 86 14.94 2.80 -6.07
C VAL A 86 14.47 3.91 -7.01
N CYS A 87 14.06 5.05 -6.47
CA CYS A 87 13.72 6.25 -7.27
C CYS A 87 14.90 6.66 -8.15
N ALA A 88 16.10 6.73 -7.57
CA ALA A 88 17.33 7.08 -8.26
C ALA A 88 17.68 6.09 -9.39
N ALA A 89 17.52 4.79 -9.15
CA ALA A 89 17.75 3.75 -10.16
C ALA A 89 16.79 3.89 -11.35
N LEU A 90 15.52 4.16 -11.11
CA LEU A 90 14.54 4.38 -12.19
C LEU A 90 14.88 5.61 -13.04
N VAL A 91 15.34 6.70 -12.42
CA VAL A 91 15.81 7.89 -13.16
C VAL A 91 17.00 7.55 -14.04
N ARG A 92 17.98 6.77 -13.54
CA ARG A 92 19.12 6.31 -14.35
C ARG A 92 18.69 5.40 -15.51
N ARG A 93 17.62 4.65 -15.35
CA ARG A 93 17.02 3.83 -16.41
C ARG A 93 16.17 4.66 -17.39
N GLY A 94 16.10 5.99 -17.21
CA GLY A 94 15.41 6.90 -18.12
C GLY A 94 13.91 7.02 -17.91
N LEU A 95 13.39 6.63 -16.75
CA LEU A 95 12.01 6.92 -16.36
C LEU A 95 11.91 8.30 -15.71
N THR A 96 10.73 8.91 -15.79
CA THR A 96 10.41 10.12 -15.01
C THR A 96 9.94 9.71 -13.62
N VAL A 97 10.51 10.28 -12.55
CA VAL A 97 10.18 9.92 -11.17
C VAL A 97 9.98 11.18 -10.32
N HIS A 98 8.85 11.23 -9.61
CA HIS A 98 8.55 12.29 -8.65
C HIS A 98 8.22 11.65 -7.31
N ALA A 99 9.26 11.36 -6.50
CA ALA A 99 9.06 10.71 -5.21
C ALA A 99 10.28 10.93 -4.30
N ILE A 100 10.00 11.21 -3.02
CA ILE A 100 11.00 11.37 -1.95
C ILE A 100 10.47 10.67 -0.70
N HIS A 101 11.28 9.83 -0.06
CA HIS A 101 10.93 9.20 1.21
C HIS A 101 10.66 10.25 2.29
N GLY A 102 9.55 10.09 3.02
CA GLY A 102 9.16 10.99 4.10
C GLY A 102 8.72 12.38 3.65
N ALA A 103 8.35 12.55 2.37
CA ALA A 103 7.79 13.81 1.87
C ALA A 103 6.58 14.24 2.72
N ASP A 104 6.54 15.53 3.07
CA ASP A 104 5.38 16.12 3.74
C ASP A 104 4.15 16.11 2.81
N PRO A 105 2.91 16.31 3.35
CA PRO A 105 1.68 16.21 2.56
C PRO A 105 1.65 17.14 1.35
N LYS A 106 2.21 18.34 1.44
CA LYS A 106 2.23 19.32 0.33
C LYS A 106 3.22 18.87 -0.76
N THR A 107 4.38 18.41 -0.37
CA THR A 107 5.38 17.87 -1.29
C THR A 107 4.87 16.59 -1.96
N PHE A 108 4.22 15.70 -1.21
CA PHE A 108 3.61 14.49 -1.75
C PHE A 108 2.53 14.83 -2.80
N ASP A 109 1.64 15.77 -2.49
CA ASP A 109 0.63 16.23 -3.43
C ASP A 109 1.24 16.80 -4.72
N SER A 110 2.33 17.58 -4.59
CA SER A 110 3.05 18.09 -5.76
C SER A 110 3.67 16.99 -6.63
N HIS A 111 4.11 15.88 -6.04
CA HIS A 111 4.62 14.72 -6.78
C HIS A 111 3.53 14.04 -7.60
N LEU A 112 2.32 13.90 -7.03
CA LEU A 112 1.17 13.33 -7.73
C LEU A 112 0.76 14.20 -8.92
N HIS A 113 0.68 15.53 -8.71
CA HIS A 113 0.42 16.48 -9.80
C HIS A 113 1.50 16.46 -10.90
N ALA A 114 2.78 16.46 -10.52
CA ALA A 114 3.87 16.38 -11.49
C ALA A 114 3.85 15.07 -12.30
N THR A 115 3.38 13.98 -11.68
CA THR A 115 3.18 12.70 -12.37
C THR A 115 2.01 12.77 -13.36
N LEU A 116 0.94 13.50 -13.05
CA LEU A 116 -0.16 13.77 -13.99
C LEU A 116 0.24 14.75 -15.10
N ASP A 117 1.15 15.72 -14.82
CA ASP A 117 1.70 16.64 -15.84
C ASP A 117 2.44 15.92 -16.97
N PHE A 118 2.85 14.68 -16.72
CA PHE A 118 3.35 13.80 -17.77
C PHE A 118 2.33 13.56 -18.88
N GLY A 119 1.01 13.72 -18.62
CA GLY A 119 -0.09 13.53 -19.56
C GLY A 119 -0.29 12.07 -19.94
N PRO A 120 -0.66 11.20 -19.01
CA PRO A 120 -0.76 9.76 -19.23
C PRO A 120 -1.94 9.37 -20.14
N ASP A 121 -1.75 8.28 -20.91
CA ASP A 121 -2.85 7.53 -21.54
C ASP A 121 -3.48 6.52 -20.60
N LEU A 122 -2.66 5.96 -19.70
CA LEU A 122 -3.05 4.89 -18.75
C LEU A 122 -2.49 5.21 -17.36
N ILE A 123 -3.24 4.80 -16.34
CA ILE A 123 -2.86 4.99 -14.94
C ILE A 123 -2.83 3.63 -14.23
N VAL A 124 -1.79 3.40 -13.45
CA VAL A 124 -1.71 2.30 -12.46
C VAL A 124 -1.69 2.96 -11.09
N ASP A 125 -2.75 2.76 -10.32
CA ASP A 125 -3.02 3.50 -9.08
C ASP A 125 -3.13 2.58 -7.86
N ASP A 126 -2.90 3.16 -6.70
CA ASP A 126 -3.01 2.54 -5.39
C ASP A 126 -3.58 3.57 -4.41
N GLY A 127 -4.81 3.31 -3.95
CA GLY A 127 -5.59 4.22 -3.12
C GLY A 127 -6.37 5.27 -3.91
N ALA A 128 -6.45 5.14 -5.24
CA ALA A 128 -7.08 6.08 -6.17
C ALA A 128 -6.47 7.50 -6.09
N GLU A 129 -5.17 7.60 -5.83
CA GLU A 129 -4.49 8.88 -5.62
C GLU A 129 -4.42 9.73 -6.90
N LEU A 130 -4.02 9.14 -8.02
CA LEU A 130 -3.98 9.84 -9.31
C LEU A 130 -5.38 10.00 -9.90
N VAL A 131 -6.22 8.96 -9.83
CA VAL A 131 -7.57 9.01 -10.40
C VAL A 131 -8.43 10.07 -9.71
N THR A 132 -8.35 10.20 -8.39
CA THR A 132 -9.06 11.26 -7.66
C THR A 132 -8.61 12.65 -8.14
N ARG A 133 -7.30 12.91 -8.18
CA ARG A 133 -6.77 14.22 -8.64
C ARG A 133 -7.08 14.50 -10.09
N LEU A 134 -7.09 13.47 -10.93
CA LEU A 134 -7.52 13.59 -12.34
C LEU A 134 -8.94 14.17 -12.43
N HIS A 135 -9.86 13.69 -11.59
CA HIS A 135 -11.26 14.12 -11.60
C HIS A 135 -11.50 15.45 -10.87
N GLU A 136 -10.75 15.73 -9.81
CA GLU A 136 -10.95 16.94 -8.99
C GLU A 136 -10.23 18.16 -9.56
N SER A 137 -8.96 18.01 -9.93
CA SER A 137 -8.07 19.16 -10.23
C SER A 137 -7.41 19.11 -11.61
N ARG A 138 -7.47 17.97 -12.31
CA ARG A 138 -6.83 17.79 -13.62
C ARG A 138 -7.79 17.26 -14.67
N ARG A 139 -8.99 17.79 -14.66
CA ARG A 139 -10.05 17.45 -15.65
C ARG A 139 -9.66 17.73 -17.09
N ASP A 140 -8.71 18.62 -17.29
CA ASP A 140 -8.08 18.91 -18.60
C ASP A 140 -7.47 17.65 -19.25
N LEU A 141 -7.02 16.69 -18.45
CA LEU A 141 -6.41 15.44 -18.90
C LEU A 141 -7.42 14.30 -19.16
N LEU A 142 -8.64 14.38 -18.61
CA LEU A 142 -9.66 13.32 -18.75
C LEU A 142 -9.86 12.84 -20.20
N PRO A 143 -9.94 13.71 -21.23
CA PRO A 143 -10.13 13.25 -22.59
C PRO A 143 -8.98 12.41 -23.16
N SER A 144 -7.77 12.51 -22.58
CA SER A 144 -6.59 11.77 -23.03
C SER A 144 -6.41 10.45 -22.29
N VAL A 145 -6.94 10.31 -21.06
CA VAL A 145 -6.79 9.10 -20.24
C VAL A 145 -7.80 8.03 -20.69
N ARG A 146 -7.28 6.92 -21.15
CA ARG A 146 -8.08 5.79 -21.66
C ARG A 146 -8.62 4.89 -20.55
N GLY A 147 -8.01 4.91 -19.39
CA GLY A 147 -8.43 4.13 -18.23
C GLY A 147 -7.32 3.95 -17.20
N ALA A 148 -7.70 3.32 -16.09
CA ALA A 148 -6.81 3.05 -14.98
C ALA A 148 -6.95 1.60 -14.47
N SER A 149 -6.02 1.19 -13.64
CA SER A 149 -6.16 0.01 -12.77
C SER A 149 -5.88 0.40 -11.33
N GLU A 150 -6.65 -0.18 -10.41
CA GLU A 150 -6.52 0.07 -8.97
C GLU A 150 -6.08 -1.21 -8.25
N GLU A 151 -5.01 -1.11 -7.46
CA GLU A 151 -4.41 -2.28 -6.83
C GLU A 151 -4.90 -2.57 -5.42
N THR A 152 -5.55 -1.60 -4.72
CA THR A 152 -5.86 -1.75 -3.30
C THR A 152 -7.34 -1.60 -2.96
N THR A 153 -7.76 -2.27 -1.87
CA THR A 153 -9.17 -2.31 -1.43
C THR A 153 -9.74 -0.91 -1.15
N SER A 154 -8.99 -0.04 -0.49
CA SER A 154 -9.44 1.32 -0.17
C SER A 154 -9.65 2.18 -1.41
N GLY A 155 -8.77 2.04 -2.40
CA GLY A 155 -8.93 2.71 -3.69
C GLY A 155 -10.15 2.20 -4.46
N VAL A 156 -10.36 0.89 -4.53
CA VAL A 156 -11.57 0.31 -5.16
C VAL A 156 -12.84 0.82 -4.48
N LEU A 157 -12.86 0.93 -3.15
CA LEU A 157 -14.03 1.46 -2.42
C LEU A 157 -14.28 2.94 -2.76
N ARG A 158 -13.22 3.77 -2.84
CA ARG A 158 -13.31 5.17 -3.25
C ARG A 158 -13.84 5.30 -4.68
N LEU A 159 -13.31 4.52 -5.61
CA LEU A 159 -13.74 4.53 -7.02
C LEU A 159 -15.19 4.08 -7.20
N ARG A 160 -15.62 3.06 -6.45
CA ARG A 160 -17.03 2.65 -6.43
C ARG A 160 -17.97 3.70 -5.84
N ALA A 161 -17.50 4.52 -4.89
CA ALA A 161 -18.25 5.67 -4.41
C ALA A 161 -18.38 6.73 -5.51
N MET A 162 -17.28 7.09 -6.17
CA MET A 162 -17.29 8.00 -7.31
C MET A 162 -18.19 7.51 -8.46
N GLU A 163 -18.20 6.22 -8.75
CA GLU A 163 -19.09 5.61 -9.76
C GLU A 163 -20.56 5.77 -9.39
N ARG A 164 -20.94 5.47 -8.13
CA ARG A 164 -22.33 5.63 -7.66
C ARG A 164 -22.81 7.07 -7.68
N GLU A 165 -21.92 8.02 -7.49
CA GLU A 165 -22.17 9.46 -7.54
C GLU A 165 -22.15 10.02 -8.96
N GLY A 166 -21.83 9.19 -9.97
CA GLY A 166 -21.66 9.62 -11.36
C GLY A 166 -20.44 10.51 -11.60
N ALA A 167 -19.50 10.49 -10.68
CA ALA A 167 -18.28 11.32 -10.74
C ALA A 167 -17.09 10.63 -11.44
N LEU A 168 -17.13 9.30 -11.61
CA LEU A 168 -16.07 8.54 -12.29
C LEU A 168 -16.30 8.55 -13.80
N GLU A 169 -15.41 9.22 -14.55
CA GLU A 169 -15.57 9.45 -15.98
C GLU A 169 -14.64 8.58 -16.86
N ILE A 170 -13.79 7.77 -16.27
CA ILE A 170 -12.91 6.84 -16.98
C ILE A 170 -13.15 5.40 -16.53
N PRO A 171 -12.93 4.40 -17.39
CA PRO A 171 -12.97 3.00 -16.97
C PRO A 171 -11.80 2.67 -16.04
N VAL A 172 -12.10 1.96 -14.94
CA VAL A 172 -11.07 1.49 -14.01
C VAL A 172 -11.19 -0.01 -13.76
N ILE A 173 -10.09 -0.72 -13.89
CA ILE A 173 -10.02 -2.16 -13.59
C ILE A 173 -9.64 -2.32 -12.12
N ALA A 174 -10.52 -2.95 -11.34
CA ALA A 174 -10.25 -3.32 -9.95
C ALA A 174 -9.27 -4.52 -9.90
N ALA A 175 -7.99 -4.29 -10.10
CA ALA A 175 -6.96 -5.33 -10.04
C ALA A 175 -6.89 -5.97 -8.65
N ASN A 176 -7.20 -5.21 -7.60
CA ASN A 176 -7.32 -5.72 -6.24
C ASN A 176 -8.33 -6.88 -6.11
N ASP A 177 -9.40 -6.87 -6.90
CA ASP A 177 -10.47 -7.88 -6.82
C ASP A 177 -10.11 -9.17 -7.59
N ALA A 178 -8.97 -9.21 -8.27
CA ALA A 178 -8.47 -10.44 -8.88
C ALA A 178 -8.15 -11.49 -7.79
N ARG A 179 -8.61 -12.74 -7.98
CA ARG A 179 -8.37 -13.83 -7.01
C ARG A 179 -6.89 -14.01 -6.66
N CYS A 180 -6.01 -13.90 -7.65
CA CYS A 180 -4.57 -14.01 -7.43
C CYS A 180 -3.99 -12.82 -6.63
N LYS A 181 -4.68 -11.67 -6.57
CA LYS A 181 -4.19 -10.51 -5.82
C LYS A 181 -4.60 -10.61 -4.35
N HIS A 182 -5.87 -10.55 -4.03
CA HIS A 182 -6.30 -10.44 -2.63
C HIS A 182 -6.08 -11.71 -1.79
N LEU A 183 -6.19 -12.91 -2.41
CA LEU A 183 -5.94 -14.18 -1.70
C LEU A 183 -4.47 -14.38 -1.32
N PHE A 184 -3.54 -13.83 -2.10
CA PHE A 184 -2.10 -14.05 -1.88
C PHE A 184 -1.40 -12.81 -1.37
N ASP A 185 -1.52 -11.68 -2.06
CA ASP A 185 -0.83 -10.47 -1.67
C ASP A 185 -1.39 -9.87 -0.38
N ASN A 186 -2.68 -9.52 -0.35
CA ASN A 186 -3.27 -8.91 0.84
C ASN A 186 -3.21 -9.86 2.06
N ARG A 187 -3.45 -11.15 1.86
CA ARG A 187 -3.48 -12.11 2.96
C ARG A 187 -2.07 -12.53 3.40
N TYR A 188 -1.30 -13.10 2.49
CA TYR A 188 0.00 -13.69 2.84
C TYR A 188 1.14 -12.66 2.76
N GLY A 189 1.16 -11.85 1.71
CA GLY A 189 2.20 -10.84 1.53
C GLY A 189 2.18 -9.77 2.61
N THR A 190 1.03 -9.12 2.80
CA THR A 190 0.89 -8.06 3.82
C THR A 190 1.02 -8.62 5.24
N GLY A 191 0.42 -9.79 5.52
CA GLY A 191 0.54 -10.43 6.84
C GLY A 191 1.99 -10.73 7.20
N GLN A 192 2.76 -11.32 6.27
CA GLN A 192 4.17 -11.63 6.47
C GLN A 192 5.00 -10.35 6.62
N SER A 193 4.85 -9.39 5.72
CA SER A 193 5.68 -8.18 5.73
C SER A 193 5.43 -7.32 6.97
N THR A 194 4.19 -7.23 7.44
CA THR A 194 3.86 -6.52 8.69
C THR A 194 4.54 -7.17 9.89
N LEU A 195 4.43 -8.50 10.03
CA LEU A 195 5.12 -9.23 11.08
C LEU A 195 6.64 -9.00 11.01
N THR A 196 7.24 -9.12 9.84
CA THR A 196 8.67 -8.91 9.63
C THR A 196 9.10 -7.50 10.02
N ALA A 197 8.32 -6.49 9.65
CA ALA A 197 8.60 -5.09 9.98
C ALA A 197 8.55 -4.85 11.50
N ILE A 198 7.54 -5.40 12.19
CA ILE A 198 7.43 -5.29 13.65
C ILE A 198 8.64 -5.95 14.33
N LEU A 199 9.02 -7.16 13.91
CA LEU A 199 10.18 -7.86 14.48
C LEU A 199 11.48 -7.10 14.21
N ALA A 200 11.68 -6.58 12.99
CA ALA A 200 12.87 -5.82 12.64
C ALA A 200 12.99 -4.51 13.44
N ALA A 201 11.86 -3.84 13.69
CA ALA A 201 11.84 -2.57 14.42
C ALA A 201 12.02 -2.73 15.95
N THR A 202 11.58 -3.87 16.52
CA THR A 202 11.45 -4.01 17.97
C THR A 202 12.30 -5.12 18.56
N ASN A 203 12.70 -6.11 17.76
CA ASN A 203 13.31 -7.37 18.23
C ASN A 203 12.47 -8.10 19.31
N LEU A 204 11.14 -7.93 19.28
CA LEU A 204 10.22 -8.46 20.30
C LEU A 204 10.06 -9.97 20.15
N LEU A 205 10.13 -10.71 21.25
CA LEU A 205 9.70 -12.11 21.30
C LEU A 205 8.17 -12.17 21.35
N LEU A 206 7.56 -12.68 20.29
CA LEU A 206 6.09 -12.75 20.17
C LEU A 206 5.47 -13.95 20.88
N ALA A 207 6.25 -15.01 21.12
CA ALA A 207 5.74 -16.20 21.83
C ALA A 207 5.21 -15.79 23.21
N GLY A 208 3.95 -16.18 23.48
CA GLY A 208 3.25 -15.86 24.72
C GLY A 208 2.66 -14.45 24.83
N LYS A 209 2.90 -13.56 23.83
CA LYS A 209 2.28 -12.24 23.78
C LYS A 209 0.84 -12.31 23.31
N VAL A 210 0.02 -11.39 23.77
CA VAL A 210 -1.33 -11.18 23.28
C VAL A 210 -1.29 -10.15 22.15
N VAL A 211 -1.63 -10.59 20.93
CA VAL A 211 -1.69 -9.72 19.74
C VAL A 211 -3.15 -9.49 19.38
N VAL A 212 -3.56 -8.25 19.38
CA VAL A 212 -4.89 -7.80 18.97
C VAL A 212 -4.85 -7.39 17.51
N VAL A 213 -5.58 -8.10 16.67
CA VAL A 213 -5.73 -7.79 15.24
C VAL A 213 -7.09 -7.14 15.02
N ALA A 214 -7.10 -5.87 14.66
CA ALA A 214 -8.32 -5.14 14.35
C ALA A 214 -8.65 -5.25 12.85
N GLY A 215 -9.79 -5.88 12.55
CA GLY A 215 -10.26 -6.26 11.23
C GLY A 215 -9.93 -7.72 10.90
N TYR A 216 -10.88 -8.42 10.24
CA TYR A 216 -10.69 -9.80 9.76
C TYR A 216 -10.99 -9.93 8.27
N GLY A 217 -10.70 -8.87 7.50
CA GLY A 217 -10.61 -8.91 6.04
C GLY A 217 -9.37 -9.71 5.60
N TRP A 218 -9.04 -9.64 4.31
CA TRP A 218 -7.90 -10.41 3.78
C TRP A 218 -6.58 -10.11 4.52
N VAL A 219 -6.30 -8.85 4.82
CA VAL A 219 -5.11 -8.45 5.61
C VAL A 219 -5.19 -9.01 7.01
N GLY A 220 -6.30 -8.80 7.72
CA GLY A 220 -6.49 -9.28 9.10
C GLY A 220 -6.37 -10.80 9.24
N GLN A 221 -6.91 -11.57 8.27
CA GLN A 221 -6.73 -13.02 8.22
C GLN A 221 -5.26 -13.41 8.13
N GLY A 222 -4.50 -12.71 7.30
CA GLY A 222 -3.06 -12.91 7.17
C GLY A 222 -2.31 -12.58 8.46
N LEU A 223 -2.59 -11.40 9.04
CA LEU A 223 -2.00 -10.98 10.31
C LEU A 223 -2.25 -12.02 11.41
N ALA A 224 -3.50 -12.41 11.62
CA ALA A 224 -3.87 -13.41 12.63
C ALA A 224 -3.14 -14.74 12.43
N LEU A 225 -3.05 -15.20 11.16
CA LEU A 225 -2.33 -16.43 10.81
C LEU A 225 -0.84 -16.35 11.18
N TYR A 226 -0.16 -15.27 10.77
CA TYR A 226 1.28 -15.14 10.98
C TYR A 226 1.63 -14.93 12.45
N PHE A 227 0.91 -14.07 13.17
CA PHE A 227 1.17 -13.87 14.60
C PHE A 227 0.95 -15.14 15.41
N ARG A 228 -0.12 -15.91 15.13
CA ARG A 228 -0.34 -17.22 15.74
C ARG A 228 0.80 -18.19 15.41
N GLY A 229 1.27 -18.19 14.15
CA GLY A 229 2.40 -19.02 13.72
C GLY A 229 3.70 -18.72 14.47
N PHE A 230 3.87 -17.53 15.00
CA PHE A 230 5.00 -17.11 15.84
C PHE A 230 4.74 -17.30 17.36
N GLY A 231 3.69 -18.02 17.72
CA GLY A 231 3.40 -18.40 19.10
C GLY A 231 2.66 -17.33 19.91
N ALA A 232 2.13 -16.31 19.27
CA ALA A 232 1.29 -15.34 19.95
C ALA A 232 -0.13 -15.89 20.19
N ARG A 233 -0.76 -15.45 21.26
CA ARG A 233 -2.20 -15.55 21.44
C ARG A 233 -2.85 -14.40 20.66
N VAL A 234 -3.69 -14.74 19.69
CA VAL A 234 -4.32 -13.72 18.82
C VAL A 234 -5.77 -13.51 19.25
N ILE A 235 -6.13 -12.24 19.47
CA ILE A 235 -7.49 -11.75 19.63
C ILE A 235 -7.84 -10.99 18.35
N VAL A 236 -8.98 -11.31 17.74
CA VAL A 236 -9.52 -10.61 16.58
C VAL A 236 -10.62 -9.65 17.05
N VAL A 237 -10.55 -8.41 16.60
CA VAL A 237 -11.61 -7.42 16.79
C VAL A 237 -12.26 -7.18 15.42
N GLU A 238 -13.54 -7.52 15.30
CA GLU A 238 -14.28 -7.41 14.04
C GLU A 238 -15.72 -6.96 14.32
N VAL A 239 -16.24 -6.08 13.46
CA VAL A 239 -17.61 -5.55 13.57
C VAL A 239 -18.60 -6.27 12.66
N ASP A 240 -18.13 -6.89 11.58
CA ASP A 240 -18.92 -7.73 10.70
C ASP A 240 -19.13 -9.10 11.36
N PRO A 241 -20.38 -9.49 11.69
CA PRO A 241 -20.66 -10.75 12.36
C PRO A 241 -20.26 -11.98 11.54
N PHE A 242 -20.31 -11.91 10.21
CA PHE A 242 -19.86 -13.02 9.36
C PHE A 242 -18.34 -13.23 9.46
N ARG A 243 -17.58 -12.15 9.39
CA ARG A 243 -16.13 -12.22 9.54
C ARG A 243 -15.72 -12.58 10.95
N GLY A 244 -16.44 -12.09 11.96
CA GLY A 244 -16.26 -12.51 13.36
C GLY A 244 -16.48 -13.99 13.52
N LEU A 245 -17.54 -14.56 12.93
CA LEU A 245 -17.82 -16.00 12.95
C LEU A 245 -16.74 -16.80 12.19
N GLU A 246 -16.26 -16.27 11.07
CA GLU A 246 -15.15 -16.86 10.31
C GLU A 246 -13.87 -16.92 11.17
N ALA A 247 -13.54 -15.84 11.88
CA ALA A 247 -12.39 -15.79 12.78
C ALA A 247 -12.52 -16.81 13.95
N ALA A 248 -13.70 -16.89 14.57
CA ALA A 248 -13.99 -17.85 15.62
C ALA A 248 -13.90 -19.30 15.11
N SER A 249 -14.42 -19.58 13.91
CA SER A 249 -14.32 -20.89 13.26
C SER A 249 -12.87 -21.26 12.89
N ALA A 250 -12.03 -20.27 12.64
CA ALA A 250 -10.59 -20.47 12.43
C ALA A 250 -9.80 -20.65 13.75
N GLY A 251 -10.48 -20.64 14.92
CA GLY A 251 -9.92 -20.86 16.24
C GLY A 251 -9.23 -19.64 16.84
N PHE A 252 -9.69 -18.44 16.51
CA PHE A 252 -9.25 -17.19 17.15
C PHE A 252 -10.28 -16.75 18.21
N ASP A 253 -9.79 -16.10 19.27
CA ASP A 253 -10.65 -15.35 20.19
C ASP A 253 -11.21 -14.13 19.45
N VAL A 254 -12.52 -13.90 19.49
CA VAL A 254 -13.15 -12.72 18.92
C VAL A 254 -13.76 -11.89 20.03
N GLN A 255 -13.35 -10.64 20.15
CA GLN A 255 -13.75 -9.75 21.24
C GLN A 255 -14.00 -8.32 20.73
N PRO A 256 -14.84 -7.52 21.41
CA PRO A 256 -14.88 -6.07 21.21
C PRO A 256 -13.53 -5.43 21.60
N MET A 257 -13.21 -4.27 20.99
CA MET A 257 -11.95 -3.57 21.31
C MET A 257 -11.86 -3.18 22.79
N ALA A 258 -13.00 -2.83 23.41
CA ALA A 258 -13.04 -2.49 24.83
C ALA A 258 -12.53 -3.61 25.75
N ASP A 259 -12.79 -4.86 25.38
CA ASP A 259 -12.36 -6.04 26.14
C ASP A 259 -10.92 -6.46 25.77
N ALA A 260 -10.52 -6.24 24.52
CA ALA A 260 -9.18 -6.58 24.04
C ALA A 260 -8.11 -5.57 24.47
N ALA A 261 -8.47 -4.28 24.61
CA ALA A 261 -7.53 -3.21 24.92
C ALA A 261 -6.76 -3.42 26.25
N PRO A 262 -7.38 -3.83 27.37
CA PRO A 262 -6.65 -4.03 28.64
C PRO A 262 -5.67 -5.22 28.63
N VAL A 263 -5.85 -6.17 27.72
CA VAL A 263 -5.08 -7.44 27.73
C VAL A 263 -4.05 -7.55 26.62
N GLY A 264 -4.14 -6.69 25.59
CA GLY A 264 -3.22 -6.69 24.44
C GLY A 264 -1.81 -6.25 24.80
N ASP A 265 -0.81 -6.89 24.21
CA ASP A 265 0.61 -6.45 24.24
C ASP A 265 0.99 -5.76 22.92
N VAL A 266 0.40 -6.21 21.80
CA VAL A 266 0.62 -5.67 20.46
C VAL A 266 -0.73 -5.49 19.78
N PHE A 267 -0.95 -4.33 19.19
CA PHE A 267 -2.16 -4.02 18.45
C PHE A 267 -1.79 -3.74 16.99
N VAL A 268 -2.46 -4.43 16.06
CA VAL A 268 -2.25 -4.23 14.63
C VAL A 268 -3.57 -3.96 13.97
N THR A 269 -3.73 -2.76 13.40
CA THR A 269 -4.94 -2.37 12.68
C THR A 269 -4.80 -2.62 11.19
N GLY A 270 -5.85 -3.11 10.54
CA GLY A 270 -5.89 -3.42 9.11
C GLY A 270 -7.32 -3.41 8.59
N THR A 271 -8.13 -2.42 9.02
CA THR A 271 -9.56 -2.32 8.71
C THR A 271 -9.85 -1.47 7.48
N GLY A 272 -8.94 -0.54 7.14
CA GLY A 272 -9.19 0.49 6.14
C GLY A 272 -10.24 1.53 6.59
N SER A 273 -10.48 1.66 7.90
CA SER A 273 -11.45 2.58 8.49
C SER A 273 -10.75 3.66 9.34
N ILE A 274 -11.50 4.54 9.96
CA ILE A 274 -10.99 5.67 10.75
C ILE A 274 -11.25 5.42 12.23
N GLY A 275 -10.29 5.77 13.10
CA GLY A 275 -10.48 5.83 14.55
C GLY A 275 -10.76 4.45 15.18
N ILE A 276 -10.04 3.44 14.80
CA ILE A 276 -10.13 2.10 15.37
C ILE A 276 -9.54 2.06 16.77
N LEU A 277 -8.35 2.63 16.95
CA LEU A 277 -7.72 2.84 18.25
C LEU A 277 -7.83 4.32 18.62
N ARG A 278 -8.53 4.59 19.71
CA ARG A 278 -8.89 5.93 20.19
C ARG A 278 -8.52 6.10 21.66
N ARG A 279 -8.69 7.30 22.16
CA ARG A 279 -8.33 7.70 23.53
C ARG A 279 -8.82 6.72 24.59
N GLU A 280 -10.09 6.33 24.55
CA GLU A 280 -10.69 5.40 25.52
C GLU A 280 -10.02 4.04 25.57
N HIS A 281 -9.40 3.60 24.45
CA HIS A 281 -8.65 2.37 24.39
C HIS A 281 -7.25 2.56 24.98
N PHE A 282 -6.58 3.66 24.67
CA PHE A 282 -5.22 3.94 25.17
C PHE A 282 -5.19 4.07 26.70
N GLU A 283 -6.24 4.65 27.31
CA GLU A 283 -6.34 4.86 28.76
C GLU A 283 -6.38 3.54 29.58
N VAL A 284 -6.72 2.42 28.93
CA VAL A 284 -6.82 1.10 29.58
C VAL A 284 -5.79 0.08 29.06
N MET A 285 -5.00 0.44 28.06
CA MET A 285 -3.93 -0.41 27.56
C MET A 285 -2.82 -0.58 28.58
N LYS A 286 -2.09 -1.70 28.44
CA LYS A 286 -0.87 -1.92 29.22
C LYS A 286 0.16 -0.84 28.90
N ASP A 287 0.93 -0.47 29.91
CA ASP A 287 2.14 0.31 29.70
C ASP A 287 3.12 -0.46 28.82
N GLY A 288 3.71 0.24 27.83
CA GLY A 288 4.58 -0.39 26.85
C GLY A 288 3.86 -1.19 25.74
N ALA A 289 2.52 -1.08 25.60
CA ALA A 289 1.79 -1.68 24.49
C ALA A 289 2.29 -1.14 23.14
N LEU A 290 2.51 -2.04 22.18
CA LEU A 290 2.97 -1.69 20.84
C LEU A 290 1.78 -1.52 19.91
N LEU A 291 1.74 -0.39 19.19
CA LEU A 291 0.70 -0.08 18.21
C LEU A 291 1.29 -0.05 16.79
N ALA A 292 0.67 -0.74 15.86
CA ALA A 292 1.07 -0.78 14.47
C ALA A 292 -0.15 -0.68 13.55
N ASN A 293 0.00 0.06 12.45
CA ASN A 293 -1.01 0.10 11.39
C ASN A 293 -0.50 -0.65 10.16
N SER A 294 -1.23 -1.65 9.72
CA SER A 294 -1.02 -2.39 8.47
C SER A 294 -2.01 -1.98 7.37
N GLY A 295 -2.99 -1.15 7.72
CA GLY A 295 -3.95 -0.60 6.77
C GLY A 295 -3.36 0.53 5.92
N ASN A 296 -4.04 0.86 4.82
CA ASN A 296 -3.59 1.90 3.90
C ASN A 296 -3.67 3.32 4.49
N PHE A 297 -4.53 3.55 5.48
CA PHE A 297 -4.74 4.86 6.08
C PHE A 297 -4.14 4.96 7.48
N ALA A 298 -3.32 5.98 7.71
CA ALA A 298 -2.76 6.28 9.04
C ALA A 298 -3.82 6.64 10.11
N HIS A 299 -5.03 6.95 9.68
CA HIS A 299 -6.13 7.42 10.54
C HIS A 299 -6.82 6.30 11.35
N GLU A 300 -6.39 5.05 11.22
CA GLU A 300 -6.89 3.94 12.04
C GLU A 300 -6.50 4.11 13.51
N ILE A 301 -5.35 4.73 13.78
CA ILE A 301 -4.84 5.02 15.13
C ILE A 301 -4.86 6.54 15.35
N ASP A 302 -5.53 6.99 16.40
CA ASP A 302 -5.52 8.40 16.81
C ASP A 302 -4.19 8.77 17.49
N VAL A 303 -3.15 8.96 16.68
CA VAL A 303 -1.80 9.31 17.13
C VAL A 303 -1.81 10.64 17.92
N ALA A 304 -2.70 11.58 17.58
CA ALA A 304 -2.78 12.86 18.28
C ALA A 304 -3.29 12.70 19.72
N ALA A 305 -4.29 11.82 19.95
CA ALA A 305 -4.74 11.47 21.29
C ALA A 305 -3.67 10.68 22.05
N LEU A 306 -3.03 9.71 21.40
CA LEU A 306 -1.95 8.90 21.99
C LEU A 306 -0.79 9.80 22.48
N SER A 307 -0.33 10.74 21.65
CA SER A 307 0.79 11.63 21.99
C SER A 307 0.50 12.54 23.20
N LYS A 308 -0.77 12.79 23.52
CA LYS A 308 -1.16 13.55 24.70
C LYS A 308 -1.23 12.72 25.99
N LEU A 309 -1.35 11.40 25.85
CA LEU A 309 -1.43 10.45 26.96
C LEU A 309 -0.09 9.80 27.27
N ALA A 310 0.74 9.60 26.24
CA ALA A 310 2.05 8.97 26.39
C ALA A 310 2.97 9.83 27.28
N VAL A 311 3.56 9.21 28.28
CA VAL A 311 4.65 9.80 29.06
C VAL A 311 5.93 9.48 28.33
N ALA A 312 6.74 10.49 28.02
CA ALA A 312 8.00 10.32 27.29
C ALA A 312 9.07 9.57 28.13
#